data_695b85a7ab0ff6f074136667a961251a
#
_entry.id   695b85a7ab0ff6f074136667a961251a
#
_cell.length_a   1.000
_cell.length_b   1.000
_cell.length_c   1.000
_cell.angle_alpha   90.00
_cell.angle_beta   90.00
_cell.angle_gamma   90.00
#
_symmetry.space_group_name_H-M   'P 1'
#
loop_
_entity.id
_entity.type
_entity.pdbx_description
1 polymer ?
#
loop_
_entity_poly.entity_id
_entity_poly.type
_entity_poly.pdbx_seq_one_letter_code
_entity_poly.pdbx_strand_id
1 'polypeptide(L)'
;MRAFLILVVLAAGVAIGGAVPRVSQIVQGALAATGLMKTEPAPDSRAEPPKAEAGKPAGEKAEDHAAEGQIKMSAEQIATQEIAVVPVEGGTLSRHLMAPGTITPDTDRIARVPARVVGTVAEMLKRLGDPVKKGEVVAVLDSREVADAKSEYLTASVNTELQKTNYERQQALWDKRISAEATFLQARATYSETQLRLNLARQKLSALGLNADEVVAAAKKDETTPNQSSLRRYELRSPLTGRVVERKVDVGTAVGKEGDPADLYLVADLSTVWVELAVPTTDLAKVKEGAEVLIAPRDEDAGQRAKGKIIFVSPILNAETRSARVIAALPNQDFSWRPGTFVTAEIQVGQDAVKMLVPRDALQTMGGEKVAFVRTPEGFERRDVKTGKADDTSVEIVSGLSSGDQIAVQNTFLLKAELGKGEAEHHD
;
A
#
# COMPACT_ATOMS: atom_id res chain seq x y z
N MET A 1 -29.12 21.97 44.69
CA MET A 1 -29.32 21.18 43.47
C MET A 1 -28.04 20.67 42.83
N ARG A 2 -26.93 21.45 42.75
CA ARG A 2 -25.67 20.95 42.15
C ARG A 2 -24.95 19.85 42.92
N ALA A 3 -24.99 19.87 44.28
CA ALA A 3 -24.38 18.82 45.11
C ALA A 3 -25.12 17.49 45.05
N PHE A 4 -26.44 17.49 44.84
CA PHE A 4 -27.23 16.29 44.72
C PHE A 4 -27.02 15.55 43.37
N LEU A 5 -26.75 16.31 42.31
CA LEU A 5 -26.45 15.75 40.98
C LEU A 5 -25.08 15.07 40.97
N ILE A 6 -24.08 15.59 41.69
CA ILE A 6 -22.74 15.01 41.80
C ILE A 6 -22.79 13.68 42.59
N LEU A 7 -23.64 13.58 43.60
CA LEU A 7 -23.78 12.38 44.42
C LEU A 7 -24.47 11.24 43.64
N VAL A 8 -25.44 11.55 42.76
CA VAL A 8 -26.13 10.57 41.90
C VAL A 8 -25.19 10.06 40.78
N VAL A 9 -24.34 10.91 40.22
CA VAL A 9 -23.35 10.50 39.22
C VAL A 9 -22.25 9.62 39.83
N LEU A 10 -21.84 9.89 41.08
CA LEU A 10 -20.87 9.06 41.81
C LEU A 10 -21.46 7.69 42.19
N ALA A 11 -22.75 7.61 42.57
CA ALA A 11 -23.42 6.35 42.87
C ALA A 11 -23.65 5.47 41.62
N ALA A 12 -23.94 6.08 40.47
CA ALA A 12 -24.06 5.36 39.20
C ALA A 12 -22.71 4.85 38.69
N GLY A 13 -21.61 5.60 38.92
CA GLY A 13 -20.26 5.17 38.53
C GLY A 13 -19.76 3.96 39.34
N VAL A 14 -20.13 3.85 40.60
CA VAL A 14 -19.76 2.70 41.45
C VAL A 14 -20.50 1.43 41.06
N ALA A 15 -21.76 1.54 40.63
CA ALA A 15 -22.57 0.37 40.21
C ALA A 15 -22.06 -0.23 38.87
N ILE A 16 -21.49 0.56 37.97
CA ILE A 16 -20.97 0.10 36.66
C ILE A 16 -19.50 -0.37 36.77
N GLY A 17 -18.72 0.17 37.71
CA GLY A 17 -17.29 -0.15 37.88
C GLY A 17 -17.00 -1.52 38.50
N GLY A 18 -17.99 -2.17 39.14
CA GLY A 18 -17.81 -3.48 39.79
C GLY A 18 -17.60 -4.67 38.86
N ALA A 19 -17.81 -4.51 37.55
CA ALA A 19 -17.70 -5.59 36.57
C ALA A 19 -16.35 -5.65 35.82
N VAL A 20 -15.42 -4.69 36.05
CA VAL A 20 -14.14 -4.63 35.33
C VAL A 20 -12.97 -4.65 36.31
N PRO A 21 -12.08 -5.66 36.29
CA PRO A 21 -11.06 -5.89 37.33
C PRO A 21 -10.02 -4.77 37.49
N ARG A 22 -9.82 -3.90 36.51
CA ARG A 22 -8.86 -2.78 36.61
C ARG A 22 -9.39 -1.55 37.36
N VAL A 23 -10.70 -1.38 37.48
CA VAL A 23 -11.32 -0.25 38.18
C VAL A 23 -11.41 -0.53 39.67
N SER A 24 -11.50 -1.82 40.09
CA SER A 24 -11.56 -2.20 41.52
C SER A 24 -10.29 -1.87 42.32
N GLN A 25 -9.11 -1.91 41.69
CA GLN A 25 -7.84 -1.58 42.35
C GLN A 25 -7.70 -0.06 42.67
N ILE A 26 -8.23 0.80 41.77
CA ILE A 26 -8.21 2.25 41.96
C ILE A 26 -9.18 2.66 43.09
N VAL A 27 -10.33 1.99 43.17
CA VAL A 27 -11.34 2.28 44.21
C VAL A 27 -10.86 1.78 45.58
N GLN A 28 -10.17 0.64 45.67
CA GLN A 28 -9.59 0.13 46.92
C GLN A 28 -8.45 1.01 47.41
N GLY A 29 -7.61 1.55 46.54
CA GLY A 29 -6.56 2.52 46.89
C GLY A 29 -7.11 3.85 47.42
N ALA A 30 -8.23 4.33 46.88
CA ALA A 30 -8.87 5.57 47.35
C ALA A 30 -9.59 5.42 48.68
N LEU A 31 -10.14 4.24 48.99
CA LEU A 31 -10.76 3.93 50.30
C LEU A 31 -9.74 3.74 51.43
N ALA A 32 -8.55 3.19 51.10
CA ALA A 32 -7.45 3.07 52.08
C ALA A 32 -6.87 4.44 52.48
N ALA A 33 -6.88 5.42 51.58
CA ALA A 33 -6.39 6.77 51.83
C ALA A 33 -7.35 7.61 52.73
N THR A 34 -8.60 7.18 52.91
CA THR A 34 -9.59 7.90 53.74
C THR A 34 -9.74 7.34 55.17
N GLY A 35 -8.90 6.37 55.56
CA GLY A 35 -8.82 5.92 56.97
C GLY A 35 -10.03 5.13 57.48
N LEU A 36 -10.88 4.62 56.62
CA LEU A 36 -12.14 3.94 56.97
C LEU A 36 -12.04 2.40 57.08
N MET A 37 -10.84 1.81 56.89
CA MET A 37 -10.60 0.39 57.16
C MET A 37 -9.37 0.19 58.06
N LYS A 38 -9.58 -0.45 59.22
CA LYS A 38 -8.55 -0.93 60.13
C LYS A 38 -7.97 -2.22 59.59
N THR A 39 -6.69 -2.23 59.23
CA THR A 39 -5.94 -3.44 58.85
C THR A 39 -5.38 -4.10 60.09
N GLU A 40 -5.76 -5.33 60.37
CA GLU A 40 -5.07 -6.21 61.32
C GLU A 40 -3.77 -6.76 60.69
N PRO A 41 -2.66 -6.85 61.45
CA PRO A 41 -1.41 -7.37 60.93
C PRO A 41 -1.38 -8.90 60.92
N ALA A 42 -0.96 -9.48 59.82
CA ALA A 42 -0.68 -10.90 59.67
C ALA A 42 0.60 -11.32 60.39
N PRO A 43 0.68 -12.54 60.98
CA PRO A 43 1.81 -12.99 61.78
C PRO A 43 3.02 -13.40 60.90
N ASP A 44 4.18 -12.95 61.35
CA ASP A 44 5.51 -13.34 60.86
C ASP A 44 5.74 -14.84 61.06
N SER A 45 6.03 -15.56 59.98
CA SER A 45 6.57 -16.91 60.03
C SER A 45 7.94 -16.95 59.36
N ARG A 46 8.94 -16.81 60.19
CA ARG A 46 10.35 -17.02 59.90
C ARG A 46 10.63 -18.49 60.07
N ALA A 47 10.95 -19.22 59.02
CA ALA A 47 11.47 -20.59 59.06
C ALA A 47 12.89 -20.63 58.50
N GLU A 48 13.81 -21.05 59.36
CA GLU A 48 15.23 -21.33 59.11
C GLU A 48 15.46 -22.50 58.15
N PRO A 49 16.59 -22.55 57.45
CA PRO A 49 16.93 -23.64 56.58
C PRO A 49 17.51 -24.84 57.32
N PRO A 50 17.19 -26.10 56.94
CA PRO A 50 17.87 -27.28 57.52
C PRO A 50 19.18 -27.58 56.84
N LYS A 51 20.14 -27.95 57.67
CA LYS A 51 21.51 -28.42 57.44
C LYS A 51 21.58 -29.65 56.55
N ALA A 52 22.65 -29.67 55.75
CA ALA A 52 23.12 -30.81 55.01
C ALA A 52 23.57 -31.97 55.92
N GLU A 53 23.13 -33.17 55.63
CA GLU A 53 23.79 -34.41 56.02
C GLU A 53 24.20 -35.24 54.82
N ALA A 54 25.46 -35.57 54.77
CA ALA A 54 26.08 -36.46 53.81
C ALA A 54 25.82 -37.92 54.14
N GLY A 55 25.45 -38.69 53.12
CA GLY A 55 25.28 -40.14 53.35
C GLY A 55 25.25 -40.95 52.08
N LYS A 56 26.42 -41.39 51.61
CA LYS A 56 26.82 -42.61 50.89
C LYS A 56 26.07 -43.13 49.68
N PRO A 57 26.80 -43.66 48.68
CA PRO A 57 26.35 -44.08 47.38
C PRO A 57 25.77 -45.50 47.43
N ALA A 58 24.67 -45.72 46.76
CA ALA A 58 24.20 -47.06 46.42
C ALA A 58 24.00 -47.13 44.91
N GLY A 59 24.68 -48.10 44.41
CA GLY A 59 24.91 -48.54 43.10
C GLY A 59 23.75 -48.62 42.10
N GLU A 60 24.18 -48.47 40.91
CA GLU A 60 23.75 -49.12 39.69
C GLU A 60 22.39 -49.82 39.69
N LYS A 61 21.48 -49.22 38.94
CA LYS A 61 20.76 -49.95 37.92
C LYS A 61 20.49 -48.94 36.79
N ALA A 62 21.30 -49.04 35.76
CA ALA A 62 20.95 -48.63 34.43
C ALA A 62 19.84 -49.57 33.98
N GLU A 63 18.61 -49.23 34.24
CA GLU A 63 17.47 -49.90 33.61
C GLU A 63 17.23 -49.24 32.24
N ASP A 64 17.31 -50.13 31.31
CA ASP A 64 17.08 -50.05 29.87
C ASP A 64 15.80 -49.31 29.49
N HIS A 65 15.88 -47.98 29.37
CA HIS A 65 14.81 -47.13 28.80
C HIS A 65 14.82 -47.14 27.26
N ALA A 66 15.37 -48.21 26.66
CA ALA A 66 15.52 -48.31 25.20
C ALA A 66 14.27 -48.85 24.47
N ALA A 67 13.14 -49.06 25.14
CA ALA A 67 11.95 -49.66 24.49
C ALA A 67 10.75 -48.70 24.31
N GLU A 68 10.69 -47.56 25.00
CA GLU A 68 9.57 -46.62 24.90
C GLU A 68 9.89 -45.54 23.84
N GLY A 69 9.34 -45.68 22.62
CA GLY A 69 9.46 -44.67 21.56
C GLY A 69 9.98 -45.20 20.22
N GLN A 70 10.28 -46.51 20.10
CA GLN A 70 10.69 -47.09 18.83
C GLN A 70 9.51 -47.67 18.05
N ILE A 71 9.45 -47.31 16.76
CA ILE A 71 8.47 -47.83 15.79
C ILE A 71 9.23 -48.75 14.84
N LYS A 72 9.01 -50.09 14.96
CA LYS A 72 9.58 -51.05 14.03
C LYS A 72 8.81 -51.07 12.72
N MET A 73 9.49 -50.71 11.63
CA MET A 73 8.87 -50.60 10.31
C MET A 73 9.83 -51.04 9.22
N SER A 74 9.42 -51.99 8.39
CA SER A 74 10.25 -52.44 7.27
C SER A 74 10.38 -51.40 6.17
N ALA A 75 11.42 -51.48 5.33
CA ALA A 75 11.61 -50.59 4.21
C ALA A 75 10.43 -50.60 3.21
N GLU A 76 9.80 -51.80 3.04
CA GLU A 76 8.60 -51.96 2.20
C GLU A 76 7.38 -51.24 2.78
N GLN A 77 7.19 -51.29 4.09
CA GLN A 77 6.11 -50.57 4.79
C GLN A 77 6.30 -49.06 4.70
N ILE A 78 7.53 -48.57 4.84
CA ILE A 78 7.84 -47.13 4.73
C ILE A 78 7.55 -46.64 3.33
N ALA A 79 7.92 -47.40 2.29
CA ALA A 79 7.62 -47.07 0.90
C ALA A 79 6.13 -47.11 0.60
N THR A 80 5.39 -48.09 1.12
CA THR A 80 3.95 -48.25 0.94
C THR A 80 3.17 -47.12 1.62
N GLN A 81 3.64 -46.63 2.75
CA GLN A 81 3.03 -45.52 3.48
C GLN A 81 3.54 -44.15 3.04
N GLU A 82 4.35 -44.07 1.99
CA GLU A 82 4.90 -42.84 1.41
C GLU A 82 5.53 -41.93 2.46
N ILE A 83 6.26 -42.46 3.43
CA ILE A 83 6.97 -41.71 4.44
C ILE A 83 8.27 -41.16 3.85
N ALA A 84 8.26 -39.85 3.52
CA ALA A 84 9.45 -39.16 3.04
C ALA A 84 10.39 -38.80 4.20
N VAL A 85 11.70 -38.97 3.97
CA VAL A 85 12.74 -38.71 4.97
C VAL A 85 13.71 -37.66 4.41
N VAL A 86 14.11 -36.70 5.26
CA VAL A 86 15.03 -35.62 4.89
C VAL A 86 16.08 -35.45 5.98
N PRO A 87 17.36 -35.18 5.61
CA PRO A 87 18.39 -34.90 6.61
C PRO A 87 18.12 -33.56 7.32
N VAL A 88 18.43 -33.49 8.60
CA VAL A 88 18.44 -32.27 9.38
C VAL A 88 19.70 -31.49 9.05
N GLU A 89 19.53 -30.36 8.40
CA GLU A 89 20.61 -29.47 8.00
C GLU A 89 20.41 -28.08 8.52
N GLY A 90 21.48 -27.27 8.51
CA GLY A 90 21.36 -25.83 8.76
C GLY A 90 20.67 -25.15 7.60
N GLY A 91 20.00 -24.03 7.89
CA GLY A 91 19.31 -23.26 6.88
C GLY A 91 19.06 -21.82 7.30
N THR A 92 18.22 -21.15 6.56
CA THR A 92 17.81 -19.77 6.86
C THR A 92 16.31 -19.69 7.08
N LEU A 93 15.90 -19.11 8.21
CA LEU A 93 14.52 -18.75 8.49
C LEU A 93 14.26 -17.33 8.01
N SER A 94 13.22 -17.17 7.23
CA SER A 94 12.75 -15.85 6.82
C SER A 94 11.99 -15.20 7.98
N ARG A 95 12.39 -13.98 8.31
CA ARG A 95 11.68 -13.20 9.34
C ARG A 95 10.76 -12.19 8.69
N HIS A 96 9.49 -12.30 8.98
CA HIS A 96 8.45 -11.45 8.44
C HIS A 96 7.87 -10.52 9.52
N LEU A 97 7.51 -9.32 9.10
CA LEU A 97 6.79 -8.34 9.90
C LEU A 97 5.41 -8.17 9.29
N MET A 98 4.37 -8.41 10.08
CA MET A 98 2.99 -8.15 9.68
C MET A 98 2.64 -6.68 9.95
N ALA A 99 2.22 -5.96 8.92
CA ALA A 99 1.82 -4.56 9.01
C ALA A 99 0.41 -4.37 8.40
N PRO A 100 -0.51 -3.73 9.12
CA PRO A 100 -1.79 -3.35 8.55
C PRO A 100 -1.60 -2.21 7.55
N GLY A 101 -2.43 -2.18 6.52
CA GLY A 101 -2.36 -1.15 5.51
C GLY A 101 -3.68 -0.89 4.80
N THR A 102 -3.65 0.14 3.96
CA THR A 102 -4.77 0.51 3.10
C THR A 102 -4.25 0.74 1.69
N ILE A 103 -4.98 0.25 0.71
CA ILE A 103 -4.68 0.52 -0.69
C ILE A 103 -5.08 1.96 -1.00
N THR A 104 -4.15 2.71 -1.59
CA THR A 104 -4.37 4.08 -2.06
C THR A 104 -4.02 4.17 -3.54
N PRO A 105 -4.60 5.13 -4.27
CA PRO A 105 -4.16 5.38 -5.63
C PRO A 105 -2.68 5.83 -5.62
N ASP A 106 -1.93 5.47 -6.66
CA ASP A 106 -0.61 6.04 -6.90
C ASP A 106 -0.76 7.55 -7.20
N THR A 107 -0.30 8.40 -6.28
CA THR A 107 -0.44 9.85 -6.41
C THR A 107 0.32 10.44 -7.59
N ASP A 108 1.38 9.76 -8.06
CA ASP A 108 2.15 10.18 -9.23
C ASP A 108 1.41 9.86 -10.54
N ARG A 109 0.36 9.04 -10.46
CA ARG A 109 -0.47 8.61 -11.59
C ARG A 109 -1.90 9.11 -11.51
N ILE A 110 -2.12 10.19 -10.76
CA ILE A 110 -3.40 10.90 -10.70
C ILE A 110 -3.24 12.26 -11.37
N ALA A 111 -4.18 12.61 -12.21
CA ALA A 111 -4.23 13.93 -12.81
C ALA A 111 -5.60 14.57 -12.61
N ARG A 112 -5.59 15.79 -12.12
CA ARG A 112 -6.74 16.68 -12.10
C ARG A 112 -6.84 17.41 -13.42
N VAL A 113 -8.03 17.53 -13.94
CA VAL A 113 -8.31 18.27 -15.17
C VAL A 113 -9.05 19.54 -14.81
N PRO A 114 -8.31 20.65 -14.54
CA PRO A 114 -8.90 21.90 -14.12
C PRO A 114 -9.47 22.70 -15.31
N ALA A 115 -10.42 23.57 -15.04
CA ALA A 115 -10.80 24.61 -15.98
C ALA A 115 -9.67 25.66 -16.08
N ARG A 116 -9.11 25.83 -17.27
CA ARG A 116 -8.04 26.83 -17.52
C ARG A 116 -8.57 28.17 -18.00
N VAL A 117 -9.84 28.22 -18.36
CA VAL A 117 -10.51 29.39 -18.90
C VAL A 117 -11.85 29.57 -18.21
N VAL A 118 -12.31 30.82 -18.13
CA VAL A 118 -13.63 31.13 -17.61
C VAL A 118 -14.68 30.79 -18.69
N GLY A 119 -15.70 30.01 -18.30
CA GLY A 119 -16.75 29.61 -19.24
C GLY A 119 -17.84 28.75 -18.62
N THR A 120 -18.61 28.12 -19.48
CA THR A 120 -19.65 27.15 -19.11
C THR A 120 -19.36 25.80 -19.76
N VAL A 121 -19.62 24.73 -19.06
CA VAL A 121 -19.46 23.38 -19.62
C VAL A 121 -20.54 23.16 -20.69
N ALA A 122 -20.10 23.05 -21.95
CA ALA A 122 -20.99 22.82 -23.08
C ALA A 122 -21.26 21.33 -23.30
N GLU A 123 -20.22 20.51 -23.22
CA GLU A 123 -20.31 19.07 -23.47
C GLU A 123 -19.37 18.32 -22.51
N MET A 124 -19.83 17.16 -22.03
CA MET A 124 -19.05 16.20 -21.26
C MET A 124 -18.93 14.92 -22.11
N LEU A 125 -17.71 14.65 -22.62
CA LEU A 125 -17.48 13.58 -23.57
C LEU A 125 -17.13 12.24 -22.89
N LYS A 126 -16.80 12.28 -21.59
CA LYS A 126 -16.41 11.09 -20.81
C LYS A 126 -17.32 10.94 -19.59
N ARG A 127 -17.64 9.69 -19.27
CA ARG A 127 -18.40 9.28 -18.08
C ARG A 127 -17.48 8.74 -17.02
N LEU A 128 -17.99 8.55 -15.81
CA LEU A 128 -17.29 7.84 -14.74
C LEU A 128 -16.94 6.42 -15.21
N GLY A 129 -15.69 6.01 -14.99
CA GLY A 129 -15.17 4.71 -15.40
C GLY A 129 -14.63 4.62 -16.82
N ASP A 130 -14.91 5.62 -17.70
CA ASP A 130 -14.42 5.59 -19.07
C ASP A 130 -12.89 5.63 -19.15
N PRO A 131 -12.30 4.89 -20.07
CA PRO A 131 -10.88 5.01 -20.38
C PRO A 131 -10.60 6.31 -21.13
N VAL A 132 -9.46 6.93 -20.81
CA VAL A 132 -9.00 8.18 -21.40
C VAL A 132 -7.52 8.06 -21.75
N LYS A 133 -7.12 8.54 -22.93
CA LYS A 133 -5.72 8.66 -23.35
C LYS A 133 -5.20 10.06 -23.08
N LYS A 134 -3.89 10.18 -22.83
CA LYS A 134 -3.23 11.48 -22.74
C LYS A 134 -3.47 12.29 -24.01
N GLY A 135 -3.92 13.56 -23.87
CA GLY A 135 -4.27 14.46 -24.96
C GLY A 135 -5.68 14.28 -25.53
N GLU A 136 -6.44 13.25 -25.09
CA GLU A 136 -7.82 13.04 -25.53
C GLU A 136 -8.75 14.10 -24.95
N VAL A 137 -9.71 14.58 -25.74
CA VAL A 137 -10.70 15.57 -25.31
C VAL A 137 -11.70 14.93 -24.36
N VAL A 138 -11.85 15.47 -23.16
CA VAL A 138 -12.75 14.95 -22.11
C VAL A 138 -13.98 15.82 -21.90
N ALA A 139 -13.86 17.12 -22.16
CA ALA A 139 -14.97 18.08 -22.11
C ALA A 139 -14.77 19.22 -23.10
N VAL A 140 -15.85 19.92 -23.41
CA VAL A 140 -15.85 21.14 -24.19
C VAL A 140 -16.48 22.27 -23.35
N LEU A 141 -15.76 23.38 -23.23
CA LEU A 141 -16.25 24.57 -22.57
C LEU A 141 -16.68 25.63 -23.62
N ASP A 142 -17.70 26.40 -23.31
CA ASP A 142 -18.06 27.65 -24.02
C ASP A 142 -17.43 28.80 -23.25
N SER A 143 -16.45 29.48 -23.87
CA SER A 143 -15.71 30.58 -23.24
C SER A 143 -15.69 31.81 -24.14
N ARG A 144 -16.07 32.94 -23.59
CA ARG A 144 -16.00 34.23 -24.28
C ARG A 144 -14.55 34.70 -24.41
N GLU A 145 -13.73 34.46 -23.39
CA GLU A 145 -12.32 34.83 -23.40
C GLU A 145 -11.56 34.11 -24.52
N VAL A 146 -11.88 32.84 -24.76
CA VAL A 146 -11.33 32.04 -25.87
C VAL A 146 -11.79 32.61 -27.23
N ALA A 147 -13.05 33.00 -27.36
CA ALA A 147 -13.54 33.59 -28.59
C ALA A 147 -12.83 34.89 -28.92
N ASP A 148 -12.65 35.76 -27.93
CA ASP A 148 -11.96 37.06 -28.08
C ASP A 148 -10.51 36.84 -28.49
N ALA A 149 -9.78 35.90 -27.84
CA ALA A 149 -8.40 35.60 -28.16
C ALA A 149 -8.24 35.00 -29.57
N LYS A 150 -9.12 34.06 -29.96
CA LYS A 150 -9.11 33.48 -31.32
C LYS A 150 -9.39 34.53 -32.39
N SER A 151 -10.38 35.39 -32.16
CA SER A 151 -10.76 36.48 -33.10
C SER A 151 -9.63 37.49 -33.26
N GLU A 152 -8.99 37.89 -32.16
CA GLU A 152 -7.82 38.80 -32.16
C GLU A 152 -6.67 38.22 -32.99
N TYR A 153 -6.35 36.94 -32.75
CA TYR A 153 -5.29 36.28 -33.49
C TYR A 153 -5.57 36.13 -35.00
N LEU A 154 -6.79 35.69 -35.37
CA LEU A 154 -7.20 35.58 -36.77
C LEU A 154 -7.14 36.93 -37.48
N THR A 155 -7.65 37.99 -36.84
CA THR A 155 -7.60 39.36 -37.38
C THR A 155 -6.16 39.84 -37.54
N ALA A 156 -5.31 39.65 -36.54
CA ALA A 156 -3.89 40.00 -36.62
C ALA A 156 -3.15 39.20 -37.70
N SER A 157 -3.48 37.94 -37.88
CA SER A 157 -2.89 37.06 -38.92
C SER A 157 -3.20 37.57 -40.33
N VAL A 158 -4.50 37.83 -40.63
CA VAL A 158 -4.94 38.35 -41.93
C VAL A 158 -4.33 39.73 -42.23
N ASN A 159 -4.32 40.64 -41.23
CA ASN A 159 -3.75 41.98 -41.41
C ASN A 159 -2.21 41.90 -41.64
N THR A 160 -1.51 41.03 -40.93
CA THR A 160 -0.05 40.84 -41.13
C THR A 160 0.27 40.33 -42.51
N GLU A 161 -0.50 39.38 -43.03
CA GLU A 161 -0.30 38.87 -44.41
C GLU A 161 -0.57 39.94 -45.47
N LEU A 162 -1.61 40.76 -45.28
CA LEU A 162 -1.88 41.93 -46.16
C LEU A 162 -0.70 42.91 -46.14
N GLN A 163 -0.22 43.29 -44.96
CA GLN A 163 0.87 44.25 -44.83
C GLN A 163 2.22 43.66 -45.31
N LYS A 164 2.45 42.38 -45.19
CA LYS A 164 3.57 41.66 -45.75
C LYS A 164 3.61 41.82 -47.28
N THR A 165 2.50 41.49 -47.93
CA THR A 165 2.38 41.63 -49.39
C THR A 165 2.60 43.08 -49.83
N ASN A 166 2.11 44.06 -49.08
CA ASN A 166 2.33 45.49 -49.38
C ASN A 166 3.82 45.85 -49.21
N TYR A 167 4.43 45.41 -48.11
CA TYR A 167 5.88 45.65 -47.86
C TYR A 167 6.73 45.02 -48.98
N GLU A 168 6.51 43.77 -49.33
CA GLU A 168 7.26 43.09 -50.42
C GLU A 168 7.12 43.83 -51.76
N ARG A 169 5.93 44.34 -52.05
CA ARG A 169 5.66 45.13 -53.27
C ARG A 169 6.45 46.44 -53.22
N GLN A 170 6.41 47.20 -52.12
CA GLN A 170 7.15 48.45 -51.96
C GLN A 170 8.64 48.28 -51.96
N GLN A 171 9.14 47.16 -51.41
CA GLN A 171 10.56 46.79 -51.47
C GLN A 171 11.01 46.54 -52.92
N ALA A 172 10.24 45.77 -53.69
CA ALA A 172 10.56 45.53 -55.10
C ALA A 172 10.55 46.81 -55.99
N LEU A 173 9.68 47.79 -55.67
CA LEU A 173 9.64 49.09 -56.36
C LEU A 173 10.82 49.98 -55.96
N TRP A 174 11.17 49.97 -54.66
CA TRP A 174 12.31 50.68 -54.14
C TRP A 174 13.64 50.17 -54.76
N ASP A 175 13.83 48.83 -54.82
CA ASP A 175 15.01 48.19 -55.38
C ASP A 175 15.19 48.59 -56.88
N LYS A 176 14.10 48.81 -57.59
CA LYS A 176 14.07 49.32 -58.98
C LYS A 176 14.16 50.85 -59.08
N ARG A 177 14.29 51.60 -57.95
CA ARG A 177 14.31 53.05 -57.90
C ARG A 177 13.05 53.76 -58.43
N ILE A 178 11.86 53.07 -58.33
CA ILE A 178 10.59 53.58 -58.81
C ILE A 178 9.81 54.28 -57.69
N SER A 179 9.99 53.82 -56.42
CA SER A 179 9.31 54.33 -55.24
C SER A 179 10.20 55.26 -54.40
N ALA A 180 9.59 56.23 -53.68
CA ALA A 180 10.30 57.03 -52.71
C ALA A 180 10.68 56.24 -51.49
N GLU A 181 11.86 56.49 -50.89
CA GLU A 181 12.34 55.84 -49.68
C GLU A 181 11.36 55.94 -48.50
N ALA A 182 10.73 57.09 -48.34
CA ALA A 182 9.73 57.31 -47.30
C ALA A 182 8.56 56.31 -47.40
N THR A 183 8.09 55.96 -48.62
CA THR A 183 7.00 54.99 -48.83
C THR A 183 7.43 53.57 -48.46
N PHE A 184 8.65 53.18 -48.80
CA PHE A 184 9.23 51.92 -48.41
C PHE A 184 9.39 51.82 -46.90
N LEU A 185 9.97 52.83 -46.22
CA LEU A 185 10.16 52.83 -44.78
C LEU A 185 8.80 52.82 -44.05
N GLN A 186 7.80 53.51 -44.55
CA GLN A 186 6.45 53.48 -44.00
C GLN A 186 5.82 52.04 -44.10
N ALA A 187 5.93 51.40 -45.27
CA ALA A 187 5.43 50.02 -45.44
C ALA A 187 6.14 49.03 -44.52
N ARG A 188 7.48 49.18 -44.36
CA ARG A 188 8.29 48.40 -43.44
C ARG A 188 7.84 48.58 -41.98
N ALA A 189 7.66 49.85 -41.56
CA ALA A 189 7.23 50.13 -40.19
C ALA A 189 5.85 49.53 -39.89
N THR A 190 4.89 49.70 -40.80
CA THR A 190 3.54 49.10 -40.68
C THR A 190 3.59 47.58 -40.63
N TYR A 191 4.38 46.92 -41.48
CA TYR A 191 4.56 45.48 -41.43
C TYR A 191 5.14 45.03 -40.10
N SER A 192 6.18 45.70 -39.61
CA SER A 192 6.81 45.41 -38.33
C SER A 192 5.81 45.58 -37.15
N GLU A 193 4.96 46.59 -37.17
CA GLU A 193 3.92 46.78 -36.18
C GLU A 193 2.90 45.63 -36.19
N THR A 194 2.44 45.22 -37.39
CA THR A 194 1.45 44.11 -37.47
C THR A 194 2.08 42.77 -37.06
N GLN A 195 3.36 42.54 -37.35
CA GLN A 195 4.09 41.35 -36.85
C GLN A 195 4.12 41.31 -35.31
N LEU A 196 4.38 42.45 -34.66
CA LEU A 196 4.37 42.53 -33.21
C LEU A 196 2.99 42.21 -32.66
N ARG A 197 1.92 42.78 -33.23
CA ARG A 197 0.53 42.47 -32.84
C ARG A 197 0.18 40.98 -33.00
N LEU A 198 0.58 40.38 -34.11
CA LEU A 198 0.38 38.93 -34.34
C LEU A 198 1.12 38.09 -33.29
N ASN A 199 2.36 38.42 -32.94
CA ASN A 199 3.12 37.73 -31.91
C ASN A 199 2.48 37.85 -30.53
N LEU A 200 1.96 39.02 -30.16
CA LEU A 200 1.25 39.22 -28.91
C LEU A 200 -0.05 38.38 -28.85
N ALA A 201 -0.83 38.38 -29.95
CA ALA A 201 -2.05 37.57 -30.03
C ALA A 201 -1.72 36.04 -29.97
N ARG A 202 -0.62 35.61 -30.60
CA ARG A 202 -0.13 34.23 -30.49
C ARG A 202 0.26 33.83 -29.06
N GLN A 203 0.96 34.72 -28.35
CA GLN A 203 1.33 34.52 -26.95
C GLN A 203 0.08 34.42 -26.06
N LYS A 204 -0.94 35.23 -26.30
CA LYS A 204 -2.23 35.19 -25.58
C LYS A 204 -2.92 33.85 -25.80
N LEU A 205 -2.97 33.32 -27.04
CA LEU A 205 -3.49 31.96 -27.30
C LEU A 205 -2.69 30.88 -26.57
N SER A 206 -1.36 30.98 -26.63
CA SER A 206 -0.48 30.02 -25.94
C SER A 206 -0.69 30.03 -24.43
N ALA A 207 -0.90 31.18 -23.80
CA ALA A 207 -1.20 31.31 -22.37
C ALA A 207 -2.52 30.62 -21.99
N LEU A 208 -3.51 30.59 -22.89
CA LEU A 208 -4.75 29.83 -22.75
C LEU A 208 -4.58 28.33 -23.10
N GLY A 209 -3.37 27.88 -23.49
CA GLY A 209 -3.10 26.50 -23.89
C GLY A 209 -3.64 26.14 -25.28
N LEU A 210 -3.90 27.15 -26.14
CA LEU A 210 -4.38 26.95 -27.49
C LEU A 210 -3.24 26.99 -28.50
N ASN A 211 -3.30 26.09 -29.51
CA ASN A 211 -2.35 26.10 -30.61
C ASN A 211 -2.84 27.04 -31.72
N ALA A 212 -2.02 28.02 -32.10
CA ALA A 212 -2.33 28.97 -33.15
C ALA A 212 -2.58 28.31 -34.51
N ASP A 213 -1.84 27.27 -34.86
CA ASP A 213 -1.98 26.56 -36.14
C ASP A 213 -3.31 25.78 -36.20
N GLU A 214 -3.74 25.18 -35.08
CA GLU A 214 -5.05 24.54 -34.97
C GLU A 214 -6.19 25.52 -35.14
N VAL A 215 -6.05 26.75 -34.61
CA VAL A 215 -7.04 27.83 -34.74
C VAL A 215 -7.19 28.25 -36.21
N VAL A 216 -6.08 28.42 -36.96
CA VAL A 216 -6.09 28.74 -38.40
C VAL A 216 -6.69 27.57 -39.20
N ALA A 217 -6.31 26.33 -38.89
CA ALA A 217 -6.82 25.16 -39.59
C ALA A 217 -8.35 24.99 -39.39
N ALA A 218 -8.83 25.25 -38.16
CA ALA A 218 -10.26 25.23 -37.86
C ALA A 218 -11.00 26.34 -38.62
N ALA A 219 -10.47 27.59 -38.64
CA ALA A 219 -11.06 28.68 -39.35
C ALA A 219 -11.15 28.46 -40.87
N LYS A 220 -10.16 27.77 -41.51
CA LYS A 220 -10.20 27.42 -42.90
C LYS A 220 -11.18 26.31 -43.24
N LYS A 221 -11.48 25.40 -42.31
CA LYS A 221 -12.53 24.37 -42.51
C LYS A 221 -13.94 24.91 -42.49
N ASP A 222 -14.16 26.00 -41.72
CA ASP A 222 -15.47 26.68 -41.56
C ASP A 222 -15.70 27.77 -42.60
N GLU A 223 -15.09 27.73 -43.77
CA GLU A 223 -15.16 28.78 -44.85
C GLU A 223 -16.59 29.11 -45.33
N THR A 224 -17.61 28.33 -44.99
CA THR A 224 -18.99 28.60 -45.39
C THR A 224 -19.79 29.46 -44.42
N THR A 225 -19.42 29.53 -43.15
CA THR A 225 -19.93 30.52 -42.16
C THR A 225 -19.13 30.39 -40.86
N PRO A 226 -18.37 31.40 -40.40
CA PRO A 226 -17.78 31.31 -39.06
C PRO A 226 -18.93 31.22 -38.06
N ASN A 227 -19.24 29.99 -37.65
CA ASN A 227 -20.26 29.79 -36.62
C ASN A 227 -19.67 30.33 -35.32
N GLN A 228 -20.27 31.41 -34.75
CA GLN A 228 -19.79 32.01 -33.49
C GLN A 228 -19.61 30.98 -32.38
N SER A 229 -20.29 29.84 -32.51
CA SER A 229 -20.13 28.72 -31.58
C SER A 229 -18.75 28.06 -31.67
N SER A 230 -18.10 27.98 -32.84
CA SER A 230 -16.78 27.33 -32.97
C SER A 230 -15.66 28.15 -32.34
N LEU A 231 -15.75 29.47 -32.34
CA LEU A 231 -14.77 30.34 -31.70
C LEU A 231 -14.78 30.21 -30.16
N ARG A 232 -15.98 30.02 -29.58
CA ARG A 232 -16.12 29.90 -28.10
C ARG A 232 -15.69 28.53 -27.58
N ARG A 233 -15.66 27.52 -28.43
CA ARG A 233 -15.32 26.15 -28.03
C ARG A 233 -13.87 26.04 -27.55
N TYR A 234 -13.70 25.55 -26.32
CA TYR A 234 -12.43 25.24 -25.71
C TYR A 234 -12.41 23.76 -25.36
N GLU A 235 -11.53 23.00 -26.00
CA GLU A 235 -11.38 21.58 -25.75
C GLU A 235 -10.49 21.33 -24.54
N LEU A 236 -11.04 20.69 -23.53
CA LEU A 236 -10.31 20.29 -22.33
C LEU A 236 -9.76 18.87 -22.53
N ARG A 237 -8.44 18.74 -22.47
CA ARG A 237 -7.74 17.49 -22.78
C ARG A 237 -7.18 16.86 -21.51
N SER A 238 -7.20 15.52 -21.44
CA SER A 238 -6.60 14.77 -20.33
C SER A 238 -5.08 14.88 -20.36
N PRO A 239 -4.41 15.22 -19.26
CA PRO A 239 -2.94 15.22 -19.17
C PRO A 239 -2.35 13.82 -19.00
N LEU A 240 -3.17 12.81 -18.66
CA LEU A 240 -2.76 11.46 -18.31
C LEU A 240 -3.60 10.42 -19.07
N THR A 241 -2.99 9.27 -19.36
CA THR A 241 -3.72 8.06 -19.79
C THR A 241 -4.17 7.30 -18.55
N GLY A 242 -5.47 6.97 -18.46
CA GLY A 242 -6.04 6.29 -17.30
C GLY A 242 -7.55 6.11 -17.42
N ARG A 243 -8.24 6.14 -16.28
CA ARG A 243 -9.71 6.11 -16.19
C ARG A 243 -10.23 7.33 -15.44
N VAL A 244 -11.43 7.76 -15.81
CA VAL A 244 -12.15 8.81 -15.07
C VAL A 244 -12.63 8.22 -13.75
N VAL A 245 -12.09 8.71 -12.63
CA VAL A 245 -12.46 8.25 -11.27
C VAL A 245 -13.45 9.17 -10.59
N GLU A 246 -13.45 10.47 -10.95
CA GLU A 246 -14.42 11.45 -10.47
C GLU A 246 -14.82 12.42 -11.59
N ARG A 247 -16.08 12.82 -11.57
CA ARG A 247 -16.63 13.94 -12.35
C ARG A 247 -17.30 14.91 -11.37
N LYS A 248 -16.80 16.13 -11.31
CA LYS A 248 -17.22 17.14 -10.31
C LYS A 248 -18.19 18.19 -10.83
N VAL A 249 -18.44 18.19 -12.14
CA VAL A 249 -19.29 19.17 -12.81
C VAL A 249 -20.23 18.50 -13.79
N ASP A 250 -21.30 19.20 -14.13
CA ASP A 250 -22.28 18.79 -15.14
C ASP A 250 -22.34 19.79 -16.28
N VAL A 251 -23.01 19.41 -17.39
CA VAL A 251 -23.28 20.31 -18.52
C VAL A 251 -24.10 21.52 -18.02
N GLY A 252 -23.69 22.72 -18.44
CA GLY A 252 -24.28 23.98 -17.98
C GLY A 252 -23.63 24.58 -16.72
N THR A 253 -22.70 23.87 -16.06
CA THR A 253 -21.97 24.41 -14.90
C THR A 253 -21.01 25.51 -15.32
N ALA A 254 -21.01 26.63 -14.63
CA ALA A 254 -20.01 27.68 -14.79
C ALA A 254 -18.70 27.25 -14.12
N VAL A 255 -17.58 27.57 -14.76
CA VAL A 255 -16.24 27.17 -14.31
C VAL A 255 -15.20 28.27 -14.54
N GLY A 256 -14.10 28.21 -13.79
CA GLY A 256 -12.92 29.05 -14.01
C GLY A 256 -12.92 30.37 -13.26
N LYS A 257 -13.99 30.73 -12.52
CA LYS A 257 -14.02 31.91 -11.62
C LYS A 257 -13.65 31.48 -10.21
N GLU A 258 -13.26 32.45 -9.39
CA GLU A 258 -13.10 32.27 -7.96
C GLU A 258 -14.41 31.79 -7.32
N GLY A 259 -14.33 30.64 -6.59
CA GLY A 259 -15.49 29.96 -6.01
C GLY A 259 -16.14 28.88 -6.89
N ASP A 260 -15.78 28.79 -8.17
CA ASP A 260 -16.21 27.70 -9.04
C ASP A 260 -15.44 26.40 -8.75
N PRO A 261 -15.97 25.22 -9.18
CA PRO A 261 -15.22 23.95 -9.12
C PRO A 261 -13.87 24.07 -9.83
N ALA A 262 -12.78 23.85 -9.07
CA ALA A 262 -11.42 23.95 -9.61
C ALA A 262 -11.12 22.86 -10.65
N ASP A 263 -11.65 21.65 -10.43
CA ASP A 263 -11.41 20.48 -11.27
C ASP A 263 -12.71 19.95 -11.86
N LEU A 264 -12.71 19.64 -13.15
CA LEU A 264 -13.85 19.01 -13.82
C LEU A 264 -13.81 17.50 -13.70
N TYR A 265 -12.63 16.93 -13.87
CA TYR A 265 -12.40 15.50 -13.80
C TYR A 265 -11.17 15.17 -12.94
N LEU A 266 -11.24 14.01 -12.32
CA LEU A 266 -10.07 13.30 -11.79
C LEU A 266 -9.83 12.06 -12.66
N VAL A 267 -8.66 11.97 -13.25
CA VAL A 267 -8.22 10.83 -14.07
C VAL A 267 -7.09 10.12 -13.33
N ALA A 268 -7.18 8.81 -13.17
CA ALA A 268 -6.15 8.01 -12.52
C ALA A 268 -5.77 6.81 -13.38
N ASP A 269 -4.49 6.52 -13.43
CA ASP A 269 -3.97 5.25 -13.91
C ASP A 269 -3.86 4.30 -12.72
N LEU A 270 -4.77 3.34 -12.66
CA LEU A 270 -4.88 2.36 -11.58
C LEU A 270 -4.15 1.04 -11.91
N SER A 271 -3.33 0.98 -12.97
CA SER A 271 -2.53 -0.20 -13.30
C SER A 271 -1.45 -0.53 -12.26
N THR A 272 -1.11 0.45 -11.43
CA THR A 272 -0.31 0.32 -10.22
C THR A 272 -1.03 1.08 -9.11
N VAL A 273 -1.08 0.49 -7.93
CA VAL A 273 -1.61 1.15 -6.73
C VAL A 273 -0.55 1.17 -5.64
N TRP A 274 -0.70 2.05 -4.70
CA TRP A 274 0.11 2.08 -3.51
C TRP A 274 -0.59 1.36 -2.36
N VAL A 275 0.20 0.78 -1.50
CA VAL A 275 -0.26 0.24 -0.22
C VAL A 275 0.43 1.05 0.86
N GLU A 276 -0.35 1.81 1.59
CA GLU A 276 0.11 2.61 2.71
C GLU A 276 0.05 1.77 3.99
N LEU A 277 1.22 1.44 4.52
CA LEU A 277 1.41 0.55 5.67
C LEU A 277 1.76 1.37 6.90
N ALA A 278 1.21 0.98 8.05
CA ALA A 278 1.55 1.53 9.34
C ALA A 278 2.55 0.61 10.07
N VAL A 279 3.81 0.99 10.09
CA VAL A 279 4.88 0.21 10.73
C VAL A 279 5.25 0.82 12.08
N PRO A 280 5.17 0.07 13.20
CA PRO A 280 5.59 0.54 14.52
C PRO A 280 7.07 0.94 14.56
N THR A 281 7.41 1.92 15.39
CA THR A 281 8.79 2.41 15.54
C THR A 281 9.78 1.34 15.99
N THR A 282 9.33 0.34 16.75
CA THR A 282 10.13 -0.81 17.20
C THR A 282 10.68 -1.66 16.06
N ASP A 283 9.97 -1.68 14.94
CA ASP A 283 10.29 -2.52 13.79
C ASP A 283 10.80 -1.73 12.59
N LEU A 284 10.70 -0.40 12.65
CA LEU A 284 11.06 0.48 11.54
C LEU A 284 12.52 0.30 11.07
N ALA A 285 13.46 0.09 11.99
CA ALA A 285 14.86 -0.13 11.66
C ALA A 285 15.12 -1.39 10.79
N LYS A 286 14.17 -2.33 10.79
CA LYS A 286 14.24 -3.57 10.02
C LYS A 286 13.66 -3.43 8.62
N VAL A 287 12.83 -2.41 8.36
CA VAL A 287 12.16 -2.17 7.08
C VAL A 287 13.03 -1.28 6.21
N LYS A 288 13.32 -1.72 5.00
CA LYS A 288 14.16 -1.00 4.05
C LYS A 288 13.41 -0.77 2.74
N GLU A 289 13.71 0.35 2.09
CA GLU A 289 13.28 0.58 0.71
C GLU A 289 13.85 -0.50 -0.21
N GLY A 290 13.04 -0.95 -1.14
CA GLY A 290 13.37 -2.04 -2.04
C GLY A 290 13.05 -3.44 -1.50
N ALA A 291 12.64 -3.60 -0.22
CA ALA A 291 12.23 -4.88 0.33
C ALA A 291 10.96 -5.41 -0.35
N GLU A 292 10.89 -6.72 -0.51
CA GLU A 292 9.67 -7.39 -0.99
C GLU A 292 8.63 -7.43 0.12
N VAL A 293 7.38 -7.30 -0.29
CA VAL A 293 6.22 -7.36 0.58
C VAL A 293 5.14 -8.21 -0.06
N LEU A 294 4.60 -9.14 0.69
CA LEU A 294 3.45 -9.94 0.28
C LEU A 294 2.19 -9.29 0.85
N ILE A 295 1.25 -8.94 -0.02
CA ILE A 295 0.04 -8.23 0.33
C ILE A 295 -1.14 -9.19 0.20
N ALA A 296 -1.95 -9.27 1.25
CA ALA A 296 -3.15 -10.07 1.30
C ALA A 296 -4.35 -9.21 1.74
N PRO A 297 -5.57 -9.47 1.23
CA PRO A 297 -6.77 -8.89 1.79
C PRO A 297 -6.88 -9.24 3.28
N ARG A 298 -7.57 -8.39 4.05
CA ARG A 298 -7.77 -8.64 5.48
C ARG A 298 -8.67 -9.85 5.75
N ASP A 299 -9.58 -10.15 4.83
CA ASP A 299 -10.44 -11.33 4.90
C ASP A 299 -9.68 -12.55 4.34
N GLU A 300 -9.39 -13.51 5.18
CA GLU A 300 -8.60 -14.72 4.88
C GLU A 300 -9.19 -15.59 3.76
N ASP A 301 -10.50 -15.50 3.52
CA ASP A 301 -11.20 -16.28 2.49
C ASP A 301 -10.91 -15.83 1.04
N ALA A 302 -10.32 -14.67 0.85
CA ALA A 302 -10.12 -14.11 -0.49
C ALA A 302 -8.97 -14.76 -1.30
N GLY A 303 -8.12 -15.60 -0.69
CA GLY A 303 -7.07 -16.39 -1.38
C GLY A 303 -6.07 -15.63 -2.25
N GLN A 304 -6.31 -14.34 -2.49
CA GLN A 304 -5.53 -13.51 -3.40
C GLN A 304 -4.37 -12.86 -2.66
N ARG A 305 -3.16 -13.33 -2.94
CA ARG A 305 -1.92 -12.71 -2.45
C ARG A 305 -1.17 -12.10 -3.62
N ALA A 306 -0.61 -10.92 -3.43
CA ALA A 306 0.16 -10.24 -4.47
C ALA A 306 1.49 -9.74 -3.91
N LYS A 307 2.53 -9.81 -4.74
CA LYS A 307 3.85 -9.30 -4.41
C LYS A 307 3.93 -7.82 -4.75
N GLY A 308 4.36 -7.04 -3.78
CA GLY A 308 4.68 -5.63 -3.93
C GLY A 308 6.13 -5.36 -3.55
N LYS A 309 6.54 -4.10 -3.67
CA LYS A 309 7.88 -3.63 -3.31
C LYS A 309 7.78 -2.33 -2.54
N ILE A 310 8.49 -2.22 -1.43
CA ILE A 310 8.57 -0.98 -0.65
C ILE A 310 9.33 0.06 -1.47
N ILE A 311 8.69 1.19 -1.72
CA ILE A 311 9.24 2.31 -2.50
C ILE A 311 9.60 3.50 -1.62
N PHE A 312 9.02 3.60 -0.43
CA PHE A 312 9.26 4.74 0.45
C PHE A 312 9.04 4.36 1.92
N VAL A 313 9.95 4.82 2.78
CA VAL A 313 9.84 4.73 4.24
C VAL A 313 9.89 6.15 4.80
N SER A 314 8.79 6.60 5.40
CA SER A 314 8.69 7.97 5.90
C SER A 314 9.69 8.24 7.03
N PRO A 315 10.47 9.33 6.94
CA PRO A 315 11.32 9.78 8.03
C PRO A 315 10.51 10.47 9.16
N ILE A 316 9.23 10.76 8.91
CA ILE A 316 8.34 11.42 9.86
C ILE A 316 7.34 10.40 10.39
N LEU A 317 7.18 10.36 11.70
CA LEU A 317 6.24 9.48 12.37
C LEU A 317 4.87 10.17 12.52
N ASN A 318 3.82 9.36 12.43
CA ASN A 318 2.49 9.81 12.82
C ASN A 318 2.46 9.97 14.36
N ALA A 319 2.13 11.18 14.82
CA ALA A 319 2.17 11.53 16.26
C ALA A 319 1.13 10.76 17.08
N GLU A 320 -0.02 10.42 16.49
CA GLU A 320 -1.13 9.75 17.20
C GLU A 320 -0.86 8.24 17.31
N THR A 321 -0.48 7.60 16.20
CA THR A 321 -0.28 6.15 16.15
C THR A 321 1.13 5.71 16.49
N ARG A 322 2.09 6.64 16.54
CA ARG A 322 3.53 6.40 16.72
C ARG A 322 4.09 5.38 15.73
N SER A 323 3.52 5.36 14.54
CA SER A 323 3.95 4.50 13.43
C SER A 323 4.57 5.33 12.31
N ALA A 324 5.47 4.71 11.56
CA ALA A 324 5.97 5.24 10.30
C ALA A 324 5.04 4.86 9.16
N ARG A 325 4.83 5.79 8.26
CA ARG A 325 4.16 5.54 6.98
C ARG A 325 5.16 4.88 6.04
N VAL A 326 4.85 3.67 5.60
CA VAL A 326 5.63 2.94 4.60
C VAL A 326 4.75 2.73 3.37
N ILE A 327 5.28 3.03 2.19
CA ILE A 327 4.53 2.87 0.94
C ILE A 327 5.15 1.73 0.14
N ALA A 328 4.31 0.79 -0.25
CA ALA A 328 4.66 -0.27 -1.18
C ALA A 328 3.92 -0.08 -2.51
N ALA A 329 4.61 -0.23 -3.63
CA ALA A 329 4.00 -0.29 -4.96
C ALA A 329 3.49 -1.70 -5.24
N LEU A 330 2.26 -1.79 -5.71
CA LEU A 330 1.57 -3.04 -6.03
C LEU A 330 1.08 -3.00 -7.48
N PRO A 331 1.53 -3.91 -8.37
CA PRO A 331 0.97 -4.07 -9.70
C PRO A 331 -0.52 -4.44 -9.65
N ASN A 332 -1.34 -3.79 -10.48
CA ASN A 332 -2.80 -3.93 -10.46
C ASN A 332 -3.39 -3.89 -11.89
N GLN A 333 -2.86 -4.71 -12.79
CA GLN A 333 -3.26 -4.71 -14.19
C GLN A 333 -4.70 -5.20 -14.41
N ASP A 334 -5.18 -6.07 -13.56
CA ASP A 334 -6.54 -6.63 -13.56
C ASP A 334 -7.55 -5.78 -12.76
N PHE A 335 -7.10 -4.67 -12.13
CA PHE A 335 -7.90 -3.78 -11.29
C PHE A 335 -8.58 -4.47 -10.10
N SER A 336 -8.06 -5.61 -9.66
CA SER A 336 -8.58 -6.36 -8.52
C SER A 336 -8.33 -5.64 -7.20
N TRP A 337 -7.23 -4.90 -7.08
CA TRP A 337 -6.85 -4.12 -5.92
C TRP A 337 -7.46 -2.73 -5.98
N ARG A 338 -8.54 -2.52 -5.22
CA ARG A 338 -9.29 -1.26 -5.24
C ARG A 338 -8.79 -0.31 -4.16
N PRO A 339 -8.49 0.96 -4.49
CA PRO A 339 -8.21 1.98 -3.49
C PRO A 339 -9.32 2.09 -2.45
N GLY A 340 -8.92 2.23 -1.17
CA GLY A 340 -9.82 2.22 -0.02
C GLY A 340 -9.95 0.86 0.68
N THR A 341 -9.44 -0.24 0.09
CA THR A 341 -9.49 -1.57 0.69
C THR A 341 -8.40 -1.72 1.76
N PHE A 342 -8.77 -2.34 2.90
CA PHE A 342 -7.82 -2.70 3.95
C PHE A 342 -7.12 -4.01 3.61
N VAL A 343 -5.81 -4.04 3.87
CA VAL A 343 -4.94 -5.19 3.59
C VAL A 343 -4.01 -5.45 4.77
N THR A 344 -3.45 -6.64 4.79
CA THR A 344 -2.32 -6.99 5.64
C THR A 344 -1.11 -7.23 4.75
N ALA A 345 -0.01 -6.61 5.09
CA ALA A 345 1.26 -6.76 4.39
C ALA A 345 2.23 -7.55 5.24
N GLU A 346 2.86 -8.53 4.63
CA GLU A 346 3.92 -9.34 5.20
C GLU A 346 5.25 -8.87 4.59
N ILE A 347 6.03 -8.12 5.39
CA ILE A 347 7.27 -7.50 4.96
C ILE A 347 8.43 -8.42 5.34
N GLN A 348 9.25 -8.81 4.38
CA GLN A 348 10.48 -9.54 4.67
C GLN A 348 11.51 -8.60 5.30
N VAL A 349 11.80 -8.79 6.60
CA VAL A 349 12.68 -7.90 7.37
C VAL A 349 14.06 -8.50 7.63
N GLY A 350 14.29 -9.77 7.29
CA GLY A 350 15.59 -10.41 7.44
C GLY A 350 15.55 -11.91 7.27
N GLN A 351 16.72 -12.50 7.37
CA GLN A 351 16.92 -13.94 7.39
C GLN A 351 17.80 -14.28 8.60
N ASP A 352 17.40 -15.26 9.37
CA ASP A 352 18.19 -15.77 10.51
C ASP A 352 18.80 -17.11 10.09
N ALA A 353 20.13 -17.19 10.09
CA ALA A 353 20.81 -18.46 9.90
C ALA A 353 20.64 -19.32 11.16
N VAL A 354 20.17 -20.55 10.99
CA VAL A 354 19.95 -21.51 12.07
C VAL A 354 20.76 -22.78 11.82
N LYS A 355 21.19 -23.43 12.89
CA LYS A 355 22.04 -24.61 12.79
C LYS A 355 21.28 -25.88 12.38
N MET A 356 20.02 -25.95 12.78
CA MET A 356 19.14 -27.10 12.47
C MET A 356 17.78 -26.55 12.09
N LEU A 357 17.36 -26.82 10.87
CA LEU A 357 16.10 -26.42 10.29
C LEU A 357 15.31 -27.67 9.88
N VAL A 358 14.05 -27.72 10.27
CA VAL A 358 13.17 -28.83 9.90
C VAL A 358 11.84 -28.26 9.36
N PRO A 359 11.19 -28.91 8.38
CA PRO A 359 9.84 -28.54 7.96
C PRO A 359 8.85 -28.66 9.12
N ARG A 360 7.85 -27.77 9.17
CA ARG A 360 6.80 -27.80 10.21
C ARG A 360 6.06 -29.14 10.24
N ASP A 361 5.83 -29.73 9.08
CA ASP A 361 5.12 -31.01 8.91
C ASP A 361 5.89 -32.21 9.49
N ALA A 362 7.19 -32.07 9.70
CA ALA A 362 8.02 -33.07 10.38
C ALA A 362 7.73 -33.18 11.88
N LEU A 363 7.14 -32.13 12.47
CA LEU A 363 6.90 -32.01 13.91
C LEU A 363 5.49 -32.44 14.28
N GLN A 364 5.37 -33.35 15.24
CA GLN A 364 4.12 -33.75 15.85
C GLN A 364 4.04 -33.24 17.30
N THR A 365 2.84 -33.26 17.87
CA THR A 365 2.64 -32.96 19.31
C THR A 365 2.12 -34.22 20.00
N MET A 366 2.87 -34.70 21.01
CA MET A 366 2.51 -35.85 21.82
C MET A 366 2.73 -35.52 23.29
N GLY A 367 1.76 -35.80 24.14
CA GLY A 367 1.86 -35.50 25.58
C GLY A 367 2.05 -34.01 25.92
N GLY A 368 1.77 -33.10 24.98
CA GLY A 368 2.00 -31.65 25.14
C GLY A 368 3.37 -31.18 24.67
N GLU A 369 4.28 -32.08 24.30
CA GLU A 369 5.61 -31.77 23.80
C GLU A 369 5.72 -31.94 22.27
N LYS A 370 6.67 -31.21 21.66
CA LYS A 370 6.98 -31.35 20.24
C LYS A 370 7.95 -32.52 20.03
N VAL A 371 7.62 -33.41 19.09
CA VAL A 371 8.40 -34.58 18.76
C VAL A 371 8.72 -34.66 17.28
N ALA A 372 9.84 -35.22 16.95
CA ALA A 372 10.26 -35.63 15.60
C ALA A 372 10.50 -37.11 15.54
N PHE A 373 10.29 -37.73 14.39
CA PHE A 373 10.57 -39.14 14.14
C PHE A 373 11.88 -39.29 13.35
N VAL A 374 12.91 -39.81 14.01
CA VAL A 374 14.23 -40.00 13.41
C VAL A 374 14.30 -41.40 12.83
N ARG A 375 14.84 -41.53 11.62
CA ARG A 375 15.02 -42.80 10.92
C ARG A 375 16.12 -43.61 11.59
N THR A 376 15.83 -44.87 11.91
CA THR A 376 16.77 -45.85 12.41
C THR A 376 16.86 -47.07 11.45
N PRO A 377 17.84 -47.96 11.56
CA PRO A 377 17.89 -49.14 10.73
C PRO A 377 16.65 -50.05 10.85
N GLU A 378 15.99 -50.05 12.01
CA GLU A 378 14.84 -50.92 12.30
C GLU A 378 13.47 -50.20 12.10
N GLY A 379 13.48 -48.91 11.80
CA GLY A 379 12.23 -48.12 11.63
C GLY A 379 12.42 -46.65 11.96
N PHE A 380 11.65 -46.15 12.90
CA PHE A 380 11.74 -44.78 13.39
C PHE A 380 11.79 -44.73 14.92
N GLU A 381 12.48 -43.72 15.43
CA GLU A 381 12.57 -43.43 16.86
C GLU A 381 11.93 -42.05 17.13
N ARG A 382 11.06 -41.98 18.12
CA ARG A 382 10.54 -40.72 18.64
C ARG A 382 11.63 -39.98 19.38
N ARG A 383 11.84 -38.70 19.07
CA ARG A 383 12.69 -37.80 19.84
C ARG A 383 11.97 -36.54 20.21
N ASP A 384 12.00 -36.21 21.48
CA ASP A 384 11.45 -34.96 21.99
C ASP A 384 12.37 -33.81 21.58
N VAL A 385 11.80 -32.76 21.01
CA VAL A 385 12.55 -31.62 20.45
C VAL A 385 12.14 -30.32 21.10
N LYS A 386 13.12 -29.46 21.35
CA LYS A 386 12.87 -28.08 21.73
C LYS A 386 12.98 -27.20 20.47
N THR A 387 11.89 -26.57 20.14
CA THR A 387 11.81 -25.67 18.99
C THR A 387 12.24 -24.25 19.37
N GLY A 388 12.88 -23.57 18.43
CA GLY A 388 13.25 -22.17 18.53
C GLY A 388 12.33 -21.28 17.69
N LYS A 389 12.96 -20.46 16.82
CA LYS A 389 12.25 -19.60 15.86
C LYS A 389 11.59 -20.45 14.78
N ALA A 390 10.53 -19.91 14.20
CA ALA A 390 9.80 -20.56 13.11
C ALA A 390 9.36 -19.53 12.07
N ASP A 391 9.30 -19.95 10.82
CA ASP A 391 8.60 -19.24 9.76
C ASP A 391 7.37 -20.04 9.30
N ASP A 392 6.78 -19.70 8.16
CA ASP A 392 5.56 -20.36 7.67
C ASP A 392 5.77 -21.83 7.30
N THR A 393 6.96 -22.21 6.89
CA THR A 393 7.28 -23.53 6.34
C THR A 393 8.19 -24.36 7.24
N SER A 394 9.02 -23.72 8.07
CA SER A 394 10.13 -24.35 8.76
C SER A 394 10.26 -23.91 10.21
N VAL A 395 10.91 -24.71 11.01
CA VAL A 395 11.13 -24.47 12.45
C VAL A 395 12.59 -24.78 12.81
N GLU A 396 13.18 -23.90 13.59
CA GLU A 396 14.49 -24.11 14.20
C GLU A 396 14.39 -25.16 15.30
N ILE A 397 15.31 -26.10 15.31
CA ILE A 397 15.49 -27.03 16.43
C ILE A 397 16.69 -26.58 17.27
N VAL A 398 16.42 -26.29 18.55
CA VAL A 398 17.43 -25.86 19.52
C VAL A 398 18.11 -27.06 20.15
N SER A 399 17.36 -28.12 20.42
CA SER A 399 17.88 -29.37 21.01
C SER A 399 16.96 -30.55 20.70
N GLY A 400 17.50 -31.80 20.81
CA GLY A 400 16.76 -33.03 20.59
C GLY A 400 17.11 -33.73 19.27
N LEU A 401 17.72 -33.02 18.32
CA LEU A 401 18.24 -33.61 17.07
C LEU A 401 19.72 -33.27 16.88
N SER A 402 20.37 -34.01 16.01
CA SER A 402 21.74 -33.77 15.55
C SER A 402 21.76 -33.44 14.05
N SER A 403 22.74 -32.66 13.63
CA SER A 403 22.93 -32.40 12.18
C SER A 403 23.23 -33.72 11.47
N GLY A 404 22.51 -33.98 10.36
CA GLY A 404 22.58 -35.22 9.61
C GLY A 404 21.56 -36.28 10.02
N ASP A 405 20.84 -36.11 11.13
CA ASP A 405 19.73 -37.01 11.47
C ASP A 405 18.70 -37.03 10.33
N GLN A 406 18.26 -38.23 9.96
CA GLN A 406 17.23 -38.42 8.94
C GLN A 406 15.87 -38.41 9.61
N ILE A 407 15.04 -37.40 9.33
CA ILE A 407 13.70 -37.23 9.94
C ILE A 407 12.58 -37.47 8.94
N ALA A 408 11.48 -38.05 9.40
CA ALA A 408 10.25 -38.14 8.61
C ALA A 408 9.61 -36.75 8.44
N VAL A 409 9.26 -36.40 7.20
CA VAL A 409 8.65 -35.08 6.86
C VAL A 409 7.28 -35.20 6.23
N GLN A 410 6.91 -36.38 5.76
CA GLN A 410 5.60 -36.65 5.16
C GLN A 410 4.95 -37.85 5.86
N ASN A 411 3.63 -37.80 6.01
CA ASN A 411 2.80 -38.83 6.67
C ASN A 411 3.24 -39.14 8.12
N THR A 412 3.83 -38.16 8.81
CA THR A 412 4.30 -38.28 10.20
C THR A 412 3.17 -38.62 11.18
N PHE A 413 1.92 -38.34 10.83
CA PHE A 413 0.75 -38.72 11.62
C PHE A 413 0.58 -40.24 11.71
N LEU A 414 0.95 -41.00 10.67
CA LEU A 414 0.91 -42.47 10.71
C LEU A 414 1.89 -43.02 11.75
N LEU A 415 3.09 -42.44 11.85
CA LEU A 415 4.06 -42.81 12.87
C LEU A 415 3.55 -42.51 14.27
N LYS A 416 2.89 -41.37 14.46
CA LYS A 416 2.24 -41.01 15.72
C LYS A 416 1.13 -42.03 16.09
N ALA A 417 0.31 -42.45 15.13
CA ALA A 417 -0.75 -43.42 15.35
C ALA A 417 -0.23 -44.82 15.70
N GLU A 418 0.86 -45.22 15.06
CA GLU A 418 1.49 -46.54 15.32
C GLU A 418 2.13 -46.59 16.71
N LEU A 419 2.79 -45.52 17.14
CA LEU A 419 3.34 -45.41 18.49
C LEU A 419 2.24 -45.44 19.56
N GLY A 420 1.11 -44.72 19.36
CA GLY A 420 -0.02 -44.71 20.28
C GLY A 420 -0.74 -46.07 20.41
N LYS A 421 -0.67 -46.95 19.38
CA LYS A 421 -1.17 -48.32 19.50
C LYS A 421 -0.25 -49.18 20.37
N GLY A 422 1.08 -49.04 20.21
CA GLY A 422 2.06 -49.77 21.03
C GLY A 422 1.96 -49.41 22.51
N GLU A 423 1.75 -48.12 22.84
CA GLU A 423 1.55 -47.69 24.23
C GLU A 423 0.25 -48.24 24.86
N ALA A 424 -0.82 -48.42 24.06
CA ALA A 424 -2.10 -48.97 24.55
C ALA A 424 -2.07 -50.47 24.81
N GLU A 425 -1.23 -51.23 24.05
CA GLU A 425 -1.09 -52.72 24.25
C GLU A 425 -0.19 -53.06 25.45
N HIS A 426 0.58 -52.14 26.01
CA HIS A 426 1.39 -52.34 27.20
C HIS A 426 0.72 -51.95 28.53
N HIS A 427 -0.52 -51.43 28.48
CA HIS A 427 -1.30 -51.02 29.66
C HIS A 427 -2.46 -51.96 30.01
N ASP A 428 -2.60 -53.10 29.30
CA ASP A 428 -3.56 -54.17 29.66
C ASP A 428 -2.84 -55.38 30.35
#